data_8c36731a93feced87739f07dd882da63
#
_entry.id   8c36731a93feced87739f07dd882da63
#
_cell.length_a   1.000
_cell.length_b   1.000
_cell.length_c   1.000
_cell.angle_alpha   90.00
_cell.angle_beta   90.00
_cell.angle_gamma   90.00
#
_symmetry.space_group_name_H-M   'P 1'
#
loop_
_entity.id
_entity.type
_entity.pdbx_description
1 polymer ?
#
loop_
_entity_poly.entity_id
_entity_poly.type
_entity_poly.pdbx_seq_one_letter_code
_entity_poly.pdbx_strand_id
1 'polypeptide(L)'
;MTVRDPGAWTVDELRPDDHDAWAVLHRGYLDFYESTRPDQVTAVVWQWLMDPTQELECLVARPAPGAPPVGLAHHRPFVRPLHGSVACFLDDLYVAPQARGTGAVDALLAALQTRCRDRGWEPVRWVTRESNARARAVYDRLAHRTDLVTYDLPVGPPAP
;
A
#
# COMPACT_ATOMS: atom_id res chain seq x y z
N MET A 1 -20.22 -5.16 20.10
CA MET A 1 -19.16 -4.61 19.23
C MET A 1 -17.83 -5.13 19.78
N THR A 2 -17.32 -6.20 19.20
CA THR A 2 -16.07 -6.83 19.68
C THR A 2 -14.92 -5.96 19.16
N VAL A 3 -14.28 -5.23 20.07
CA VAL A 3 -13.00 -4.57 19.78
C VAL A 3 -11.98 -5.71 19.60
N ARG A 4 -11.57 -5.98 18.37
CA ARG A 4 -10.45 -6.90 18.12
C ARG A 4 -9.17 -6.26 18.64
N ASP A 5 -8.43 -7.05 19.42
CA ASP A 5 -7.08 -6.70 19.85
C ASP A 5 -6.22 -6.36 18.63
N PRO A 6 -5.49 -5.22 18.59
CA PRO A 6 -4.55 -4.90 17.53
C PRO A 6 -3.47 -5.97 17.29
N GLY A 7 -3.24 -6.87 18.25
CA GLY A 7 -2.34 -8.02 18.14
C GLY A 7 -2.90 -9.22 17.37
N ALA A 8 -4.13 -9.16 16.86
CA ALA A 8 -4.79 -10.29 16.19
C ALA A 8 -4.51 -10.38 14.68
N TRP A 9 -3.81 -9.40 14.08
CA TRP A 9 -3.51 -9.39 12.65
C TRP A 9 -2.18 -10.07 12.34
N THR A 10 -2.18 -10.98 11.36
CA THR A 10 -0.96 -11.50 10.75
C THR A 10 -0.64 -10.64 9.53
N VAL A 11 0.57 -10.10 9.45
CA VAL A 11 1.06 -9.40 8.26
C VAL A 11 2.28 -10.13 7.74
N ASP A 12 2.21 -10.55 6.50
CA ASP A 12 3.29 -11.26 5.81
C ASP A 12 3.40 -10.84 4.34
N GLU A 13 4.36 -11.42 3.64
CA GLU A 13 4.55 -11.17 2.21
C GLU A 13 3.44 -11.82 1.39
N LEU A 14 3.08 -11.17 0.28
CA LEU A 14 2.20 -11.73 -0.73
C LEU A 14 2.82 -13.01 -1.33
N ARG A 15 2.01 -14.04 -1.50
CA ARG A 15 2.42 -15.33 -2.08
C ARG A 15 1.71 -15.57 -3.41
N PRO A 16 2.26 -16.42 -4.29
CA PRO A 16 1.59 -16.78 -5.54
C PRO A 16 0.16 -17.31 -5.36
N ASP A 17 -0.09 -18.08 -4.29
CA ASP A 17 -1.41 -18.63 -3.97
C ASP A 17 -2.43 -17.59 -3.48
N ASP A 18 -2.00 -16.36 -3.21
CA ASP A 18 -2.88 -15.26 -2.81
C ASP A 18 -3.54 -14.54 -4.00
N HIS A 19 -3.21 -14.91 -5.23
CA HIS A 19 -3.61 -14.20 -6.45
C HIS A 19 -5.09 -13.76 -6.44
N ASP A 20 -6.00 -14.70 -6.22
CA ASP A 20 -7.44 -14.39 -6.35
C ASP A 20 -7.93 -13.43 -5.26
N ALA A 21 -7.49 -13.65 -4.02
CA ALA A 21 -7.85 -12.76 -2.91
C ALA A 21 -7.19 -11.38 -3.06
N TRP A 22 -5.92 -11.31 -3.47
CA TRP A 22 -5.23 -10.07 -3.77
C TRP A 22 -5.91 -9.32 -4.93
N ALA A 23 -6.29 -10.01 -6.01
CA ALA A 23 -6.94 -9.39 -7.16
C ALA A 23 -8.27 -8.74 -6.79
N VAL A 24 -9.05 -9.34 -5.88
CA VAL A 24 -10.27 -8.73 -5.34
C VAL A 24 -9.95 -7.44 -4.58
N LEU A 25 -8.93 -7.45 -3.72
CA LEU A 25 -8.51 -6.26 -2.98
C LEU A 25 -8.01 -5.16 -3.91
N HIS A 26 -7.17 -5.52 -4.89
CA HIS A 26 -6.61 -4.56 -5.83
C HIS A 26 -7.69 -3.92 -6.71
N ARG A 27 -8.67 -4.70 -7.18
CA ARG A 27 -9.84 -4.15 -7.90
C ARG A 27 -10.64 -3.20 -7.02
N GLY A 28 -10.87 -3.53 -5.75
CA GLY A 28 -11.54 -2.62 -4.81
C GLY A 28 -10.79 -1.30 -4.61
N TYR A 29 -9.46 -1.33 -4.62
CA TYR A 29 -8.61 -0.13 -4.62
C TYR A 29 -8.78 0.67 -5.92
N LEU A 30 -8.74 0.00 -7.08
CA LEU A 30 -8.90 0.64 -8.39
C LEU A 30 -10.29 1.24 -8.58
N ASP A 31 -11.34 0.58 -8.07
CA ASP A 31 -12.71 1.11 -8.09
C ASP A 31 -12.83 2.39 -7.26
N PHE A 32 -12.18 2.45 -6.10
CA PHE A 32 -12.13 3.66 -5.27
C PHE A 32 -11.50 4.85 -6.02
N TYR A 33 -10.52 4.59 -6.88
CA TYR A 33 -9.85 5.60 -7.71
C TYR A 33 -10.44 5.74 -9.12
N GLU A 34 -11.59 5.11 -9.39
CA GLU A 34 -12.34 5.21 -10.66
C GLU A 34 -11.51 4.79 -11.88
N SER A 35 -10.70 3.74 -11.74
CA SER A 35 -9.90 3.20 -12.86
C SER A 35 -10.80 2.77 -14.01
N THR A 36 -10.43 3.16 -15.23
CA THR A 36 -11.18 2.81 -16.45
C THR A 36 -10.85 1.43 -17.01
N ARG A 37 -9.79 0.78 -16.53
CA ARG A 37 -9.31 -0.52 -17.02
C ARG A 37 -8.81 -1.41 -15.87
N PRO A 38 -9.65 -1.71 -14.86
CA PRO A 38 -9.20 -2.35 -13.62
C PRO A 38 -8.62 -3.75 -13.86
N ASP A 39 -9.21 -4.57 -14.74
CA ASP A 39 -8.70 -5.93 -15.00
C ASP A 39 -7.33 -5.92 -15.65
N GLN A 40 -7.11 -5.05 -16.62
CA GLN A 40 -5.83 -4.91 -17.30
C GLN A 40 -4.73 -4.41 -16.35
N VAL A 41 -5.05 -3.41 -15.52
CA VAL A 41 -4.12 -2.87 -14.51
C VAL A 41 -3.80 -3.94 -13.47
N THR A 42 -4.79 -4.67 -12.98
CA THR A 42 -4.60 -5.78 -12.01
C THR A 42 -3.66 -6.85 -12.57
N ALA A 43 -3.84 -7.25 -13.82
CA ALA A 43 -2.97 -8.24 -14.46
C ALA A 43 -1.52 -7.77 -14.58
N VAL A 44 -1.30 -6.51 -14.94
CA VAL A 44 0.05 -5.92 -15.06
C VAL A 44 0.73 -5.82 -13.71
N VAL A 45 0.03 -5.33 -12.68
CA VAL A 45 0.61 -5.19 -11.33
C VAL A 45 0.94 -6.55 -10.73
N TRP A 46 0.10 -7.56 -10.96
CA TRP A 46 0.43 -8.93 -10.56
C TRP A 46 1.73 -9.45 -11.19
N GLN A 47 1.93 -9.20 -12.48
CA GLN A 47 3.19 -9.57 -13.15
C GLN A 47 4.39 -8.89 -12.52
N TRP A 48 4.27 -7.60 -12.17
CA TRP A 48 5.35 -6.88 -11.48
C TRP A 48 5.66 -7.47 -10.10
N LEU A 49 4.64 -7.81 -9.33
CA LEU A 49 4.80 -8.39 -7.99
C LEU A 49 5.43 -9.79 -8.02
N MET A 50 5.24 -10.54 -9.10
CA MET A 50 5.82 -11.88 -9.28
C MET A 50 7.17 -11.87 -10.00
N ASP A 51 7.60 -10.75 -10.55
CA ASP A 51 8.88 -10.61 -11.23
C ASP A 51 9.98 -10.20 -10.23
N PRO A 52 10.96 -11.09 -9.95
CA PRO A 52 12.02 -10.79 -8.98
C PRO A 52 12.98 -9.67 -9.42
N THR A 53 12.89 -9.20 -10.67
CA THR A 53 13.67 -8.05 -11.17
C THR A 53 13.00 -6.72 -10.89
N GLN A 54 11.73 -6.73 -10.46
CA GLN A 54 11.00 -5.52 -10.06
C GLN A 54 11.20 -5.23 -8.57
N GLU A 55 11.21 -3.95 -8.25
CA GLU A 55 11.35 -3.49 -6.85
C GLU A 55 10.02 -3.36 -6.11
N LEU A 56 8.88 -3.55 -6.81
CA LEU A 56 7.56 -3.50 -6.20
C LEU A 56 7.33 -4.75 -5.34
N GLU A 57 7.04 -4.54 -4.07
CA GLU A 57 6.70 -5.56 -3.10
C GLU A 57 5.29 -5.35 -2.53
N CYS A 58 4.71 -6.39 -1.95
CA CYS A 58 3.41 -6.31 -1.30
C CYS A 58 3.43 -7.01 0.06
N LEU A 59 3.03 -6.28 1.11
CA LEU A 59 2.61 -6.85 2.38
C LEU A 59 1.09 -7.05 2.38
N VAL A 60 0.64 -8.13 3.00
CA VAL A 60 -0.78 -8.43 3.14
C VAL A 60 -1.17 -8.64 4.60
N ALA A 61 -2.35 -8.14 4.96
CA ALA A 61 -2.94 -8.38 6.28
C ALA A 61 -3.96 -9.51 6.23
N ARG A 62 -3.83 -10.46 7.16
CA ARG A 62 -4.69 -11.64 7.29
C ARG A 62 -5.34 -11.66 8.68
N PRO A 63 -6.62 -12.08 8.79
CA PRO A 63 -7.28 -12.18 10.10
C PRO A 63 -6.71 -13.30 10.99
N ALA A 64 -5.97 -14.24 10.41
CA ALA A 64 -5.26 -15.32 11.08
C ALA A 64 -4.14 -15.86 10.17
N PRO A 65 -3.12 -16.57 10.71
CA PRO A 65 -2.10 -17.23 9.90
C PRO A 65 -2.71 -18.14 8.84
N GLY A 66 -2.29 -17.96 7.57
CA GLY A 66 -2.78 -18.75 6.44
C GLY A 66 -4.17 -18.41 5.92
N ALA A 67 -4.91 -17.51 6.58
CA ALA A 67 -6.19 -17.02 6.05
C ALA A 67 -5.99 -16.17 4.79
N PRO A 68 -6.99 -16.07 3.91
CA PRO A 68 -6.94 -15.15 2.77
C PRO A 68 -6.69 -13.71 3.21
N PRO A 69 -5.90 -12.92 2.45
CA PRO A 69 -5.65 -11.52 2.76
C PRO A 69 -6.94 -10.68 2.69
N VAL A 70 -7.05 -9.73 3.60
CA VAL A 70 -8.13 -8.73 3.65
C VAL A 70 -7.62 -7.29 3.52
N GLY A 71 -6.32 -7.12 3.41
CA GLY A 71 -5.67 -5.84 3.17
C GLY A 71 -4.34 -6.01 2.47
N LEU A 72 -3.91 -4.99 1.74
CA LEU A 72 -2.65 -4.95 1.01
C LEU A 72 -1.92 -3.62 1.20
N ALA A 73 -0.60 -3.66 1.09
CA ALA A 73 0.29 -2.49 1.04
C ALA A 73 1.36 -2.73 -0.04
N HIS A 74 1.20 -2.11 -1.20
CA HIS A 74 2.22 -2.09 -2.24
C HIS A 74 3.28 -1.05 -1.89
N HIS A 75 4.54 -1.45 -1.91
CA HIS A 75 5.63 -0.57 -1.54
C HIS A 75 6.91 -0.91 -2.33
N ARG A 76 7.79 0.07 -2.43
CA ARG A 76 9.07 -0.08 -3.12
C ARG A 76 10.12 0.84 -2.53
N PRO A 77 11.43 0.50 -2.67
CA PRO A 77 12.48 1.45 -2.34
C PRO A 77 12.52 2.60 -3.35
N PHE A 78 13.02 3.75 -2.91
CA PHE A 78 13.47 4.82 -3.81
C PHE A 78 14.68 5.54 -3.23
N VAL A 79 15.60 5.90 -4.10
CA VAL A 79 16.81 6.63 -3.70
C VAL A 79 16.48 8.11 -3.45
N ARG A 80 17.14 8.68 -2.45
CA ARG A 80 17.04 10.10 -2.08
C ARG A 80 18.40 10.77 -2.26
N PRO A 81 18.73 11.28 -3.45
CA PRO A 81 20.05 11.85 -3.73
C PRO A 81 20.43 12.98 -2.76
N LEU A 82 19.49 13.84 -2.41
CA LEU A 82 19.72 14.95 -1.47
C LEU A 82 20.20 14.47 -0.09
N HIS A 83 19.86 13.25 0.30
CA HIS A 83 20.20 12.69 1.61
C HIS A 83 21.22 11.53 1.52
N GLY A 84 21.60 11.10 0.31
CA GLY A 84 22.45 9.93 0.12
C GLY A 84 21.88 8.66 0.77
N SER A 85 20.54 8.50 0.76
CA SER A 85 19.84 7.42 1.46
C SER A 85 18.79 6.76 0.57
N VAL A 86 18.29 5.62 1.04
CA VAL A 86 17.13 4.94 0.46
C VAL A 86 15.94 5.14 1.38
N ALA A 87 14.77 5.38 0.80
CA ALA A 87 13.50 5.46 1.49
C ALA A 87 12.51 4.45 0.92
N CYS A 88 11.39 4.26 1.58
CA CYS A 88 10.29 3.45 1.11
C CYS A 88 9.15 4.34 0.59
N PHE A 89 8.65 4.05 -0.60
CA PHE A 89 7.40 4.63 -1.09
C PHE A 89 6.28 3.61 -0.93
N LEU A 90 5.24 3.97 -0.19
CA LEU A 90 4.01 3.22 -0.08
C LEU A 90 3.09 3.70 -1.20
N ASP A 91 2.99 2.88 -2.27
CA ASP A 91 2.23 3.23 -3.47
C ASP A 91 0.72 3.09 -3.24
N ASP A 92 0.30 1.94 -2.68
CA ASP A 92 -1.11 1.61 -2.47
C ASP A 92 -1.31 1.02 -1.07
N LEU A 93 -2.36 1.46 -0.40
CA LEU A 93 -2.81 0.90 0.88
C LEU A 93 -4.33 0.71 0.81
N TYR A 94 -4.78 -0.53 0.92
CA TYR A 94 -6.19 -0.86 0.85
C TYR A 94 -6.57 -1.95 1.84
N VAL A 95 -7.71 -1.78 2.48
CA VAL A 95 -8.32 -2.78 3.35
C VAL A 95 -9.77 -2.97 2.92
N ALA A 96 -10.16 -4.22 2.78
CA ALA A 96 -11.53 -4.61 2.42
C ALA A 96 -12.55 -3.93 3.35
N PRO A 97 -13.71 -3.48 2.83
CA PRO A 97 -14.68 -2.71 3.61
C PRO A 97 -15.06 -3.36 4.94
N GLN A 98 -15.24 -4.68 4.96
CA GLN A 98 -15.62 -5.44 6.16
C GLN A 98 -14.51 -5.52 7.23
N ALA A 99 -13.26 -5.23 6.88
CA ALA A 99 -12.11 -5.24 7.78
C ALA A 99 -11.67 -3.82 8.20
N ARG A 100 -12.35 -2.78 7.74
CA ARG A 100 -12.04 -1.40 8.10
C ARG A 100 -12.41 -1.11 9.55
N GLY A 101 -11.59 -0.28 10.22
CA GLY A 101 -11.80 0.06 11.63
C GLY A 101 -11.44 -1.05 12.63
N THR A 102 -10.75 -2.11 12.18
CA THR A 102 -10.36 -3.26 13.01
C THR A 102 -8.86 -3.31 13.33
N GLY A 103 -8.09 -2.27 12.95
CA GLY A 103 -6.64 -2.23 13.17
C GLY A 103 -5.79 -2.82 12.03
N ALA A 104 -6.39 -3.30 10.93
CA ALA A 104 -5.64 -3.88 9.82
C ALA A 104 -4.66 -2.89 9.16
N VAL A 105 -5.05 -1.60 9.03
CA VAL A 105 -4.18 -0.53 8.52
C VAL A 105 -3.01 -0.30 9.45
N ASP A 106 -3.25 -0.21 10.76
CA ASP A 106 -2.19 -0.01 11.77
C ASP A 106 -1.20 -1.17 11.73
N ALA A 107 -1.67 -2.42 11.59
CA ALA A 107 -0.84 -3.60 11.48
C ALA A 107 0.04 -3.60 10.21
N LEU A 108 -0.53 -3.24 9.05
CA LEU A 108 0.22 -3.11 7.78
C LEU A 108 1.31 -2.05 7.90
N LEU A 109 0.99 -0.87 8.42
CA LEU A 109 1.96 0.22 8.57
C LEU A 109 3.05 -0.12 9.59
N ALA A 110 2.71 -0.78 10.70
CA ALA A 110 3.70 -1.24 11.69
C ALA A 110 4.66 -2.29 11.10
N ALA A 111 4.13 -3.24 10.31
CA ALA A 111 4.95 -4.24 9.63
C ALA A 111 5.86 -3.59 8.58
N LEU A 112 5.35 -2.62 7.82
CA LEU A 112 6.14 -1.87 6.85
C LEU A 112 7.24 -1.05 7.53
N GLN A 113 6.95 -0.40 8.65
CA GLN A 113 7.97 0.30 9.45
C GLN A 113 9.08 -0.64 9.92
N THR A 114 8.71 -1.82 10.40
CA THR A 114 9.69 -2.83 10.84
C THR A 114 10.59 -3.25 9.67
N ARG A 115 9.99 -3.59 8.53
CA ARG A 115 10.73 -3.94 7.30
C ARG A 115 11.68 -2.84 6.86
N CYS A 116 11.23 -1.59 6.86
CA CYS A 116 12.05 -0.45 6.48
C CYS A 116 13.21 -0.23 7.45
N ARG A 117 12.97 -0.38 8.74
CA ARG A 117 14.02 -0.30 9.77
C ARG A 117 15.10 -1.35 9.56
N ASP A 118 14.69 -2.60 9.31
CA ASP A 118 15.61 -3.73 9.10
C ASP A 118 16.46 -3.55 7.82
N ARG A 119 15.94 -2.84 6.82
CA ARG A 119 16.62 -2.54 5.56
C ARG A 119 17.35 -1.19 5.54
N GLY A 120 17.23 -0.39 6.59
CA GLY A 120 17.81 0.95 6.66
C GLY A 120 17.15 1.96 5.71
N TRP A 121 15.87 1.78 5.41
CA TRP A 121 15.08 2.66 4.55
C TRP A 121 14.32 3.68 5.39
N GLU A 122 14.53 4.97 5.14
CA GLU A 122 13.88 6.05 5.88
C GLU A 122 13.73 7.31 5.01
N PRO A 123 12.55 7.95 5.05
CA PRO A 123 11.28 7.58 5.68
C PRO A 123 10.44 6.61 4.86
N VAL A 124 9.29 6.19 5.41
CA VAL A 124 8.17 5.68 4.60
C VAL A 124 7.35 6.88 4.15
N ARG A 125 7.17 7.03 2.85
CA ARG A 125 6.45 8.15 2.22
C ARG A 125 5.29 7.66 1.40
N TRP A 126 4.18 8.39 1.45
CA TRP A 126 3.03 8.18 0.55
C TRP A 126 2.39 9.51 0.19
N VAL A 127 1.53 9.46 -0.81
CA VAL A 127 0.67 10.56 -1.21
C VAL A 127 -0.80 10.12 -1.12
N THR A 128 -1.69 11.04 -0.87
CA THR A 128 -3.14 10.82 -0.89
C THR A 128 -3.84 12.06 -1.40
N ARG A 129 -5.08 11.91 -1.89
CA ARG A 129 -5.88 13.05 -2.29
C ARG A 129 -6.21 13.91 -1.08
N GLU A 130 -6.15 15.22 -1.22
CA GLU A 130 -6.51 16.14 -0.14
C GLU A 130 -7.95 15.93 0.34
N SER A 131 -8.85 15.56 -0.55
CA SER A 131 -10.26 15.23 -0.26
C SER A 131 -10.47 13.92 0.48
N ASN A 132 -9.45 13.04 0.60
CA ASN A 132 -9.56 11.73 1.28
C ASN A 132 -9.51 11.90 2.81
N ALA A 133 -10.53 12.56 3.39
CA ALA A 133 -10.57 12.90 4.80
C ALA A 133 -10.48 11.66 5.73
N ARG A 134 -11.07 10.52 5.30
CA ARG A 134 -11.05 9.28 6.08
C ARG A 134 -9.63 8.71 6.23
N ALA A 135 -8.89 8.60 5.13
CA ALA A 135 -7.51 8.13 5.17
C ALA A 135 -6.59 9.12 5.90
N ARG A 136 -6.78 10.42 5.65
CA ARG A 136 -6.01 11.46 6.32
C ARG A 136 -6.16 11.46 7.83
N ALA A 137 -7.37 11.19 8.37
CA ALA A 137 -7.57 11.06 9.81
C ALA A 137 -6.73 9.93 10.44
N VAL A 138 -6.49 8.84 9.71
CA VAL A 138 -5.56 7.78 10.14
C VAL A 138 -4.12 8.24 10.02
N TYR A 139 -3.74 8.87 8.91
CA TYR A 139 -2.38 9.29 8.63
C TYR A 139 -1.89 10.40 9.57
N ASP A 140 -2.74 11.37 9.88
CA ASP A 140 -2.43 12.47 10.82
C ASP A 140 -2.15 11.96 12.25
N ARG A 141 -2.66 10.78 12.60
CA ARG A 141 -2.38 10.11 13.88
C ARG A 141 -1.04 9.36 13.88
N LEU A 142 -0.62 8.83 12.72
CA LEU A 142 0.53 7.91 12.61
C LEU A 142 1.77 8.55 12.02
N ALA A 143 1.63 9.66 11.30
CA ALA A 143 2.69 10.33 10.58
C ALA A 143 2.49 11.85 10.63
N HIS A 144 3.41 12.59 10.01
CA HIS A 144 3.26 14.03 9.84
C HIS A 144 3.12 14.39 8.37
N ARG A 145 2.24 15.33 8.07
CA ARG A 145 2.10 15.91 6.74
C ARG A 145 3.34 16.73 6.40
N THR A 146 3.92 16.50 5.22
CA THR A 146 5.01 17.35 4.70
C THR A 146 4.47 18.56 3.98
N ASP A 147 5.33 19.55 3.70
CA ASP A 147 5.05 20.73 2.88
C ASP A 147 5.37 20.50 1.38
N LEU A 148 5.75 19.27 1.00
CA LEU A 148 6.07 18.94 -0.37
C LEU A 148 4.80 18.88 -1.23
N VAL A 149 4.91 19.42 -2.44
CA VAL A 149 3.84 19.41 -3.46
C VAL A 149 4.24 18.48 -4.58
N THR A 150 3.30 17.67 -5.07
CA THR A 150 3.50 16.75 -6.17
C THR A 150 3.17 17.44 -7.50
N TYR A 151 4.03 17.26 -8.50
CA TYR A 151 3.82 17.73 -9.87
C TYR A 151 3.97 16.57 -10.84
N ASP A 152 3.04 16.47 -11.79
CA ASP A 152 3.12 15.55 -12.92
C ASP A 152 3.39 16.34 -14.22
N LEU A 153 4.50 16.01 -14.88
CA LEU A 153 4.79 16.56 -16.21
C LEU A 153 4.33 15.55 -17.28
N PRO A 154 3.32 15.89 -18.10
CA PRO A 154 2.89 15.00 -19.18
C PRO A 154 4.04 14.71 -20.17
N VAL A 155 4.20 13.45 -20.56
CA VAL A 155 5.25 12.98 -21.48
C VAL A 155 4.59 12.53 -22.80
N GLY A 156 3.91 13.41 -23.47
CA GLY A 156 3.24 13.14 -24.73
C GLY A 156 2.83 14.44 -25.40
N PRO A 157 2.34 14.41 -26.64
CA PRO A 157 1.78 15.62 -27.23
C PRO A 157 0.62 16.09 -26.33
N PRO A 158 0.45 17.44 -26.17
CA PRO A 158 -0.70 17.95 -25.43
C PRO A 158 -1.97 17.35 -26.04
N ALA A 159 -2.89 16.93 -25.16
CA ALA A 159 -4.20 16.45 -25.61
C ALA A 159 -4.86 17.53 -26.48
N PRO A 160 -5.50 17.15 -27.59
CA PRO A 160 -6.14 18.10 -28.52
C PRO A 160 -7.29 18.84 -27.81
#